data_0d52f904e70091000e265277264035ab
#
_entry.id   0d52f904e70091000e265277264035ab
#
_cell.length_a   1.000
_cell.length_b   1.000
_cell.length_c   1.000
_cell.angle_alpha   90.00
_cell.angle_beta   90.00
_cell.angle_gamma   90.00
#
_symmetry.space_group_name_H-M   'P 1'
#
loop_
_entity.id
_entity.type
_entity.pdbx_description
1 polymer ?
#
loop_
_entity_poly.entity_id
_entity_poly.type
_entity_poly.pdbx_seq_one_letter_code
_entity_poly.pdbx_strand_id
1 'polypeptide(L)'
;ATVMMASAEKLPANVVGVLADCGYTSTREIIKKVMRDIKLPANLLYPFVRLGARIFGGFDPDASSPIESMKKCKLPVIFYHGDADDFVPCDMSRENYEACASEHKRLVITEGAGHGLCFPRDRHGYYIALDEFFRPVLSSQTSDLSQNQ
;
A
#
# COMPACT_ATOMS: atom_id res chain seq x y z
N ALA A 1 -2.52 -0.21 2.90
CA ALA A 1 -3.53 -0.91 2.08
C ALA A 1 -4.69 0.01 1.66
N THR A 2 -5.38 0.69 2.59
CA THR A 2 -6.54 1.56 2.30
C THR A 2 -6.25 2.64 1.27
N VAL A 3 -5.15 3.38 1.39
CA VAL A 3 -4.76 4.43 0.42
C VAL A 3 -4.51 3.87 -0.98
N MET A 4 -3.97 2.63 -1.07
CA MET A 4 -3.79 1.94 -2.35
C MET A 4 -5.12 1.60 -3.01
N MET A 5 -6.12 1.14 -2.25
CA MET A 5 -7.46 0.88 -2.79
C MET A 5 -8.16 2.18 -3.20
N ALA A 6 -8.07 3.22 -2.37
CA ALA A 6 -8.65 4.52 -2.68
C ALA A 6 -8.05 5.15 -3.95
N SER A 7 -6.77 4.90 -4.26
CA SER A 7 -6.11 5.46 -5.44
C SER A 7 -6.64 4.95 -6.80
N ALA A 8 -7.42 3.87 -6.78
CA ALA A 8 -8.10 3.35 -7.97
C ALA A 8 -9.50 3.94 -8.19
N GLU A 9 -9.97 4.74 -7.23
CA GLU A 9 -11.28 5.40 -7.28
C GLU A 9 -11.17 6.83 -7.84
N LYS A 10 -12.32 7.47 -8.08
CA LYS A 10 -12.35 8.88 -8.48
C LYS A 10 -11.99 9.75 -7.28
N LEU A 11 -10.81 10.31 -7.30
CA LEU A 11 -10.30 11.18 -6.24
C LEU A 11 -10.48 12.67 -6.59
N PRO A 12 -10.53 13.56 -5.58
CA PRO A 12 -10.45 15.01 -5.79
C PRO A 12 -9.16 15.42 -6.51
N ALA A 13 -9.22 16.48 -7.31
CA ALA A 13 -8.09 16.93 -8.13
C ALA A 13 -6.84 17.38 -7.32
N ASN A 14 -7.03 17.68 -6.05
CA ASN A 14 -5.92 18.04 -5.13
C ASN A 14 -5.17 16.83 -4.56
N VAL A 15 -5.59 15.59 -4.88
CA VAL A 15 -4.83 14.38 -4.54
C VAL A 15 -3.78 14.14 -5.61
N VAL A 16 -2.53 14.41 -5.28
CA VAL A 16 -1.40 14.45 -6.23
C VAL A 16 -0.53 13.19 -6.22
N GLY A 17 -0.72 12.32 -5.24
CA GLY A 17 0.04 11.09 -5.12
C GLY A 17 -0.35 10.25 -3.91
N VAL A 18 0.30 9.13 -3.76
CA VAL A 18 0.03 8.12 -2.74
C VAL A 18 1.31 7.77 -2.00
N LEU A 19 1.23 7.76 -0.67
CA LEU A 19 2.24 7.17 0.21
C LEU A 19 1.66 5.90 0.82
N ALA A 20 2.25 4.75 0.51
CA ALA A 20 1.83 3.45 1.02
C ALA A 20 2.92 2.87 1.93
N ASP A 21 2.69 2.83 3.23
CA ASP A 21 3.61 2.26 4.21
C ASP A 21 3.08 0.91 4.70
N CYS A 22 3.92 -0.14 4.63
CA CYS A 22 3.65 -1.52 5.06
C CYS A 22 2.33 -2.10 4.52
N GLY A 23 2.07 -1.91 3.21
CA GLY A 23 0.82 -2.35 2.60
C GLY A 23 0.83 -3.83 2.18
N TYR A 24 -0.21 -4.58 2.54
CA TYR A 24 -0.41 -5.96 2.05
C TYR A 24 -1.01 -6.01 0.64
N THR A 25 -0.92 -7.17 -0.05
CA THR A 25 -1.42 -7.36 -1.42
C THR A 25 -2.92 -7.60 -1.48
N SER A 26 -3.45 -8.41 -0.57
CA SER A 26 -4.90 -8.67 -0.48
C SER A 26 -5.31 -9.05 0.95
N THR A 27 -6.56 -8.73 1.29
CA THR A 27 -7.12 -9.07 2.61
C THR A 27 -7.15 -10.59 2.82
N ARG A 28 -7.39 -11.37 1.75
CA ARG A 28 -7.31 -12.83 1.80
C ARG A 28 -5.93 -13.31 2.26
N GLU A 29 -4.86 -12.81 1.62
CA GLU A 29 -3.51 -13.32 1.87
C GLU A 29 -3.00 -12.90 3.25
N ILE A 30 -3.30 -11.67 3.71
CA ILE A 30 -2.89 -11.27 5.06
C ILE A 30 -3.65 -12.05 6.14
N ILE A 31 -4.95 -12.32 5.97
CA ILE A 31 -5.71 -13.16 6.91
C ILE A 31 -5.11 -14.57 6.95
N LYS A 32 -4.84 -15.18 5.79
CA LYS A 32 -4.23 -16.50 5.73
C LYS A 32 -2.83 -16.53 6.34
N LYS A 33 -2.04 -15.48 6.15
CA LYS A 33 -0.72 -15.33 6.80
C LYS A 33 -0.86 -15.33 8.31
N VAL A 34 -1.73 -14.50 8.87
CA VAL A 34 -1.99 -14.46 10.32
C VAL A 34 -2.45 -15.82 10.85
N MET A 35 -3.34 -16.51 10.12
CA MET A 35 -3.78 -17.86 10.51
C MET A 35 -2.61 -18.85 10.54
N ARG A 36 -1.69 -18.79 9.57
CA ARG A 36 -0.49 -19.66 9.55
C ARG A 36 0.45 -19.36 10.72
N ASP A 37 0.62 -18.08 11.08
CA ASP A 37 1.48 -17.66 12.20
C ASP A 37 1.01 -18.25 13.53
N ILE A 38 -0.31 -18.32 13.73
CA ILE A 38 -0.91 -18.96 14.91
C ILE A 38 -1.16 -20.46 14.71
N LYS A 39 -0.50 -21.07 13.69
CA LYS A 39 -0.52 -22.51 13.37
C LYS A 39 -1.90 -23.08 13.05
N LEU A 40 -2.82 -22.28 12.51
CA LEU A 40 -4.11 -22.74 12.03
C LEU A 40 -4.02 -23.18 10.56
N PRO A 41 -4.80 -24.20 10.13
CA PRO A 41 -4.85 -24.66 8.74
C PRO A 41 -5.60 -23.64 7.87
N ALA A 42 -4.90 -22.59 7.43
CA ALA A 42 -5.47 -21.41 6.78
C ALA A 42 -6.35 -21.72 5.57
N ASN A 43 -5.94 -22.67 4.71
CA ASN A 43 -6.72 -23.01 3.51
C ASN A 43 -8.04 -23.72 3.85
N LEU A 44 -8.08 -24.50 4.94
CA LEU A 44 -9.27 -25.17 5.40
C LEU A 44 -10.24 -24.22 6.09
N LEU A 45 -9.72 -23.29 6.92
CA LEU A 45 -10.54 -22.44 7.78
C LEU A 45 -10.94 -21.12 7.11
N TYR A 46 -10.17 -20.62 6.13
CA TYR A 46 -10.46 -19.35 5.48
C TYR A 46 -11.89 -19.24 4.90
N PRO A 47 -12.49 -20.25 4.26
CA PRO A 47 -13.88 -20.17 3.80
C PRO A 47 -14.88 -19.83 4.91
N PHE A 48 -14.67 -20.34 6.12
CA PHE A 48 -15.54 -20.05 7.27
C PHE A 48 -15.31 -18.62 7.79
N VAL A 49 -14.07 -18.14 7.82
CA VAL A 49 -13.75 -16.74 8.16
C VAL A 49 -14.42 -15.80 7.17
N ARG A 50 -14.32 -16.08 5.86
CA ARG A 50 -14.98 -15.31 4.81
C ARG A 50 -16.50 -15.30 4.97
N LEU A 51 -17.09 -16.47 5.23
CA LEU A 51 -18.54 -16.60 5.45
C LEU A 51 -18.98 -15.78 6.67
N GLY A 52 -18.23 -15.85 7.78
CA GLY A 52 -18.49 -15.06 8.98
C GLY A 52 -18.40 -13.55 8.70
N ALA A 53 -17.40 -13.08 7.96
CA ALA A 53 -17.26 -11.69 7.57
C ALA A 53 -18.46 -11.21 6.74
N ARG A 54 -18.96 -12.03 5.82
CA ARG A 54 -20.15 -11.70 5.01
C ARG A 54 -21.43 -11.64 5.80
N ILE A 55 -21.65 -12.60 6.73
CA ILE A 55 -22.89 -12.68 7.52
C ILE A 55 -22.92 -11.63 8.63
N PHE A 56 -21.85 -11.52 9.40
CA PHE A 56 -21.80 -10.68 10.61
C PHE A 56 -21.16 -9.31 10.36
N GLY A 57 -20.21 -9.22 9.41
CA GLY A 57 -19.50 -7.99 9.08
C GLY A 57 -20.10 -7.22 7.91
N GLY A 58 -20.94 -7.86 7.08
CA GLY A 58 -21.54 -7.23 5.92
C GLY A 58 -20.56 -6.93 4.78
N PHE A 59 -19.35 -7.53 4.77
CA PHE A 59 -18.34 -7.32 3.74
C PHE A 59 -17.70 -8.65 3.29
N ASP A 60 -17.18 -8.66 2.05
CA ASP A 60 -16.42 -9.79 1.53
C ASP A 60 -14.91 -9.47 1.55
N PRO A 61 -14.09 -10.17 2.35
CA PRO A 61 -12.64 -9.95 2.37
C PRO A 61 -11.96 -10.14 1.01
N ASP A 62 -12.53 -10.96 0.12
CA ASP A 62 -11.99 -11.19 -1.22
C ASP A 62 -12.25 -10.03 -2.18
N ALA A 63 -13.18 -9.13 -1.87
CA ALA A 63 -13.41 -7.92 -2.65
C ALA A 63 -12.34 -6.85 -2.40
N SER A 64 -11.58 -6.94 -1.30
CA SER A 64 -10.54 -5.98 -0.93
C SER A 64 -9.17 -6.47 -1.39
N SER A 65 -8.68 -5.91 -2.49
CA SER A 65 -7.40 -6.28 -3.09
C SER A 65 -6.57 -5.05 -3.47
N PRO A 66 -5.68 -4.58 -2.58
CA PRO A 66 -4.76 -3.49 -2.87
C PRO A 66 -3.96 -3.69 -4.17
N ILE A 67 -3.47 -4.90 -4.43
CA ILE A 67 -2.70 -5.19 -5.64
C ILE A 67 -3.52 -4.99 -6.93
N GLU A 68 -4.81 -5.33 -6.93
CA GLU A 68 -5.68 -5.09 -8.08
C GLU A 68 -5.97 -3.60 -8.29
N SER A 69 -5.98 -2.83 -7.20
CA SER A 69 -6.08 -1.37 -7.25
C SER A 69 -4.80 -0.75 -7.80
N MET A 70 -3.63 -1.26 -7.42
CA MET A 70 -2.35 -0.78 -7.93
C MET A 70 -2.23 -0.99 -9.44
N LYS A 71 -2.75 -2.06 -10.01
CA LYS A 71 -2.80 -2.27 -11.48
C LYS A 71 -3.58 -1.17 -12.24
N LYS A 72 -4.40 -0.40 -11.54
CA LYS A 72 -5.23 0.69 -12.11
C LYS A 72 -4.71 2.08 -11.73
N CYS A 73 -3.89 2.17 -10.68
CA CYS A 73 -3.39 3.44 -10.15
C CYS A 73 -2.46 4.12 -11.16
N LYS A 74 -2.76 5.37 -11.50
CA LYS A 74 -1.94 6.23 -12.37
C LYS A 74 -1.27 7.38 -11.62
N LEU A 75 -1.65 7.60 -10.35
CA LEU A 75 -1.04 8.62 -9.52
C LEU A 75 0.41 8.25 -9.18
N PRO A 76 1.29 9.22 -8.93
CA PRO A 76 2.58 8.98 -8.32
C PRO A 76 2.45 8.18 -7.02
N VAL A 77 3.22 7.10 -6.85
CA VAL A 77 3.16 6.23 -5.67
C VAL A 77 4.54 5.98 -5.10
N ILE A 78 4.73 6.30 -3.82
CA ILE A 78 5.91 5.86 -3.06
C ILE A 78 5.49 4.81 -2.03
N PHE A 79 6.17 3.67 -2.08
CA PHE A 79 5.99 2.56 -1.14
C PHE A 79 7.12 2.55 -0.13
N TYR A 80 6.78 2.36 1.14
CA TYR A 80 7.73 2.09 2.22
C TYR A 80 7.45 0.73 2.84
N HIS A 81 8.51 0.00 3.21
CA HIS A 81 8.38 -1.24 3.97
C HIS A 81 9.65 -1.51 4.76
N GLY A 82 9.49 -2.05 5.97
CA GLY A 82 10.61 -2.57 6.74
C GLY A 82 10.94 -4.02 6.36
N ASP A 83 12.21 -4.35 6.20
CA ASP A 83 12.61 -5.72 5.86
C ASP A 83 12.51 -6.69 7.05
N ALA A 84 12.38 -6.17 8.28
CA ALA A 84 12.11 -6.94 9.49
C ALA A 84 10.63 -6.93 9.91
N ASP A 85 9.70 -6.60 8.98
CA ASP A 85 8.26 -6.67 9.23
C ASP A 85 7.79 -8.13 9.26
N ASP A 86 7.49 -8.61 10.46
CA ASP A 86 6.99 -9.97 10.72
C ASP A 86 5.46 -10.08 10.63
N PHE A 87 4.75 -8.94 10.62
CA PHE A 87 3.29 -8.91 10.49
C PHE A 87 2.83 -8.88 9.04
N VAL A 88 3.32 -7.93 8.23
CA VAL A 88 3.09 -7.91 6.78
C VAL A 88 4.42 -8.19 6.08
N PRO A 89 4.56 -9.32 5.37
CA PRO A 89 5.81 -9.63 4.67
C PRO A 89 6.22 -8.53 3.69
N CYS A 90 7.49 -8.13 3.72
CA CYS A 90 8.05 -7.09 2.86
C CYS A 90 7.83 -7.38 1.36
N ASP A 91 7.80 -8.65 0.96
CA ASP A 91 7.53 -9.08 -0.41
C ASP A 91 6.15 -8.62 -0.92
N MET A 92 5.17 -8.45 -0.04
CA MET A 92 3.87 -7.91 -0.45
C MET A 92 3.97 -6.47 -0.98
N SER A 93 4.85 -5.63 -0.42
CA SER A 93 5.10 -4.29 -1.00
C SER A 93 5.88 -4.35 -2.29
N ARG A 94 6.78 -5.32 -2.48
CA ARG A 94 7.47 -5.55 -3.76
C ARG A 94 6.47 -5.94 -4.85
N GLU A 95 5.57 -6.87 -4.55
CA GLU A 95 4.50 -7.29 -5.47
C GLU A 95 3.56 -6.12 -5.82
N ASN A 96 3.16 -5.31 -4.84
CA ASN A 96 2.34 -4.12 -5.07
C ASN A 96 3.07 -3.09 -5.96
N TYR A 97 4.37 -2.87 -5.72
CA TYR A 97 5.21 -2.00 -6.53
C TYR A 97 5.31 -2.49 -7.98
N GLU A 98 5.58 -3.77 -8.18
CA GLU A 98 5.68 -4.36 -9.52
C GLU A 98 4.35 -4.27 -10.28
N ALA A 99 3.24 -4.57 -9.60
CA ALA A 99 1.90 -4.51 -10.17
C ALA A 99 1.41 -3.08 -10.45
N CYS A 100 2.00 -2.07 -9.79
CA CYS A 100 1.54 -0.68 -9.90
C CYS A 100 1.73 -0.13 -11.31
N ALA A 101 0.62 0.34 -11.91
CA ALA A 101 0.59 0.89 -13.26
C ALA A 101 1.04 2.35 -13.36
N SER A 102 1.40 2.99 -12.25
CA SER A 102 1.99 4.33 -12.25
C SER A 102 3.37 4.31 -12.91
N GLU A 103 3.63 5.27 -13.80
CA GLU A 103 4.96 5.49 -14.38
C GLU A 103 5.92 6.13 -13.37
N HIS A 104 5.38 6.93 -12.44
CA HIS A 104 6.15 7.55 -11.37
C HIS A 104 5.93 6.80 -10.07
N LYS A 105 6.79 5.82 -9.80
CA LYS A 105 6.72 4.98 -8.59
C LYS A 105 8.10 4.72 -8.01
N ARG A 106 8.17 4.60 -6.67
CA ARG A 106 9.40 4.29 -5.92
C ARG A 106 9.09 3.30 -4.80
N LEU A 107 10.00 2.38 -4.55
CA LEU A 107 9.98 1.49 -3.39
C LEU A 107 11.19 1.77 -2.51
N VAL A 108 10.94 2.02 -1.23
CA VAL A 108 11.97 2.26 -0.20
C VAL A 108 11.86 1.15 0.84
N ILE A 109 12.92 0.37 1.00
CA ILE A 109 13.03 -0.64 2.04
C ILE A 109 13.89 -0.09 3.16
N THR A 110 13.36 -0.09 4.39
CA THR A 110 14.06 0.38 5.58
C THR A 110 14.63 -0.80 6.34
N GLU A 111 15.97 -0.89 6.41
CA GLU A 111 16.68 -1.98 7.05
C GLU A 111 16.38 -2.07 8.55
N GLY A 112 16.04 -3.26 9.02
CA GLY A 112 15.73 -3.58 10.41
C GLY A 112 14.46 -2.92 10.95
N ALA A 113 13.61 -2.32 10.09
CA ALA A 113 12.33 -1.78 10.51
C ALA A 113 11.26 -2.88 10.55
N GLY A 114 10.49 -2.94 11.64
CA GLY A 114 9.28 -3.74 11.77
C GLY A 114 8.05 -3.06 11.16
N HIS A 115 6.86 -3.62 11.40
CA HIS A 115 5.60 -3.12 10.86
C HIS A 115 5.30 -1.67 11.29
N GLY A 116 5.15 -0.78 10.29
CA GLY A 116 4.86 0.65 10.54
C GLY A 116 6.01 1.43 11.19
N LEU A 117 7.23 0.86 11.23
CA LEU A 117 8.38 1.46 11.90
C LEU A 117 9.41 2.08 10.94
N CYS A 118 9.10 2.21 9.64
CA CYS A 118 10.02 2.83 8.69
C CYS A 118 10.39 4.26 9.10
N PHE A 119 9.39 5.08 9.40
CA PHE A 119 9.60 6.47 9.82
C PHE A 119 10.37 6.61 11.15
N PRO A 120 10.01 5.96 12.27
CA PRO A 120 10.78 6.09 13.51
C PRO A 120 12.20 5.50 13.42
N ARG A 121 12.43 4.52 12.53
CA ARG A 121 13.73 3.85 12.36
C ARG A 121 14.74 4.74 11.63
N ASP A 122 14.29 5.42 10.57
CA ASP A 122 15.11 6.35 9.77
C ASP A 122 14.29 7.57 9.35
N ARG A 123 14.09 8.50 10.27
CA ARG A 123 13.33 9.74 10.00
C ARG A 123 13.96 10.58 8.90
N HIS A 124 15.28 10.69 8.90
CA HIS A 124 15.99 11.54 7.95
C HIS A 124 15.89 11.00 6.52
N GLY A 125 16.22 9.72 6.31
CA GLY A 125 16.09 9.07 5.01
C GLY A 125 14.65 9.01 4.52
N TYR A 126 13.69 8.82 5.43
CA TYR A 126 12.26 8.85 5.10
C TYR A 126 11.83 10.19 4.53
N TYR A 127 12.19 11.31 5.18
CA TYR A 127 11.88 12.66 4.67
C TYR A 127 12.61 12.97 3.37
N ILE A 128 13.89 12.63 3.24
CA ILE A 128 14.64 12.84 2.00
C ILE A 128 13.96 12.13 0.84
N ALA A 129 13.64 10.85 1.01
CA ALA A 129 13.02 10.06 -0.05
C ALA A 129 11.62 10.58 -0.44
N LEU A 130 10.83 11.09 0.53
CA LEU A 130 9.56 11.76 0.25
C LEU A 130 9.73 13.05 -0.53
N ASP A 131 10.65 13.89 -0.10
CA ASP A 131 10.90 15.19 -0.73
C ASP A 131 11.42 15.03 -2.16
N GLU A 132 12.42 14.14 -2.37
CA GLU A 132 12.92 13.83 -3.70
C GLU A 132 11.84 13.28 -4.63
N PHE A 133 10.93 12.46 -4.09
CA PHE A 133 9.88 11.84 -4.87
C PHE A 133 8.75 12.81 -5.23
N PHE A 134 8.27 13.61 -4.28
CA PHE A 134 7.11 14.48 -4.50
C PHE A 134 7.46 15.90 -4.96
N ARG A 135 8.68 16.40 -4.76
CA ARG A 135 9.08 17.74 -5.19
C ARG A 135 8.85 17.99 -6.68
N PRO A 136 9.24 17.07 -7.61
CA PRO A 136 8.96 17.27 -9.03
C PRO A 136 7.46 17.25 -9.36
N VAL A 137 6.69 16.40 -8.68
CA VAL A 137 5.22 16.27 -8.84
C VAL A 137 4.53 17.58 -8.45
N LEU A 138 4.92 18.17 -7.30
CA LEU A 138 4.33 19.41 -6.80
C LEU A 138 4.73 20.62 -7.66
N SER A 139 5.97 20.65 -8.16
CA SER A 139 6.45 21.74 -9.01
C SER A 139 5.74 21.79 -10.36
N SER A 140 5.41 20.66 -10.95
CA SER A 140 4.67 20.60 -12.23
C SER A 140 3.25 21.16 -12.09
N GLN A 141 2.57 20.91 -10.97
CA GLN A 141 1.22 21.41 -10.73
C GLN A 141 1.15 22.93 -10.50
N THR A 142 2.16 23.51 -9.86
CA THR A 142 2.22 24.98 -9.67
C THR A 142 2.44 25.71 -10.98
N SER A 143 3.18 25.14 -11.94
CA SER A 143 3.35 25.73 -13.27
C SER A 143 2.06 25.71 -14.11
N ASP A 144 1.27 24.63 -14.03
CA ASP A 144 0.01 24.51 -14.75
C ASP A 144 -1.08 25.48 -14.24
N LEU A 145 -1.08 25.77 -12.92
CA LEU A 145 -2.00 26.74 -12.33
C LEU A 145 -1.64 28.21 -12.71
N SER A 146 -0.37 28.51 -12.94
CA SER A 146 0.10 29.84 -13.33
C SER A 146 -0.11 30.16 -14.82
N GLN A 147 -0.31 29.14 -15.67
CA GLN A 147 -0.57 29.31 -17.11
C GLN A 147 -2.06 29.44 -17.44
N ASN A 148 -2.95 29.14 -16.49
CA ASN A 148 -4.41 29.23 -16.66
C ASN A 148 -5.05 30.47 -16.01
N GLN A 149 -4.26 31.47 -15.61
CA GLN A 149 -4.69 32.81 -15.17
C GLN A 149 -4.35 33.87 -16.20
#